data_0125fbe1a485dfdb9410f9371a0000d3
#
_entry.id   0125fbe1a485dfdb9410f9371a0000d3
#
_cell.length_a   1.000
_cell.length_b   1.000
_cell.length_c   1.000
_cell.angle_alpha   90.00
_cell.angle_beta   90.00
_cell.angle_gamma   90.00
#
_symmetry.space_group_name_H-M   'P 1'
#
loop_
_entity.id
_entity.type
_entity.pdbx_description
1 polymer ?
#
loop_
_entity_poly.entity_id
_entity_poly.type
_entity_poly.pdbx_seq_one_letter_code
_entity_poly.pdbx_strand_id
1 'polypeptide(L)'
;MVYSSYQKIIGTIQSIRSGNSCCTQMISVRTESEMVDFVVSQDTEVIDNVRLRRGMRIAAFYDTNLPAPAVFPPQYQAELITSLRRNQEVT
;
A
#
# COMPACT_ATOMS: atom_id res chain seq x y z
N MET A 1 12.28 -10.32 -18.24
CA MET A 1 12.12 -10.41 -16.81
C MET A 1 12.08 -9.04 -16.19
N VAL A 2 11.08 -8.73 -15.48
CA VAL A 2 10.86 -7.34 -15.12
C VAL A 2 10.67 -7.16 -13.63
N TYR A 3 11.61 -7.65 -12.88
CA TYR A 3 11.56 -7.47 -11.43
C TYR A 3 11.69 -6.01 -11.04
N SER A 4 12.34 -5.24 -11.88
CA SER A 4 12.60 -3.84 -11.57
C SER A 4 11.35 -2.97 -11.67
N SER A 5 10.23 -3.53 -12.14
CA SER A 5 9.02 -2.73 -12.27
C SER A 5 8.32 -2.48 -10.94
N TYR A 6 8.70 -3.16 -9.88
CA TYR A 6 8.05 -2.95 -8.59
C TYR A 6 8.73 -1.82 -7.83
N GLN A 7 7.91 -1.01 -7.19
CA GLN A 7 8.37 0.08 -6.35
C GLN A 7 7.81 -0.11 -4.95
N LYS A 8 8.55 0.38 -3.96
CA LYS A 8 8.19 0.25 -2.57
C LYS A 8 7.91 1.63 -1.99
N ILE A 9 6.84 1.74 -1.23
CA ILE A 9 6.51 2.96 -0.50
C ILE A 9 6.31 2.58 0.95
N ILE A 10 6.99 3.29 1.84
CA ILE A 10 6.92 3.07 3.28
C ILE A 10 6.18 4.24 3.90
N GLY A 11 5.24 3.94 4.76
CA GLY A 11 4.50 4.98 5.45
C GLY A 11 3.56 4.41 6.48
N THR A 12 2.71 5.27 7.02
CA THR A 12 1.77 4.94 8.08
C THR A 12 0.36 5.04 7.54
N ILE A 13 -0.45 4.04 7.83
CA ILE A 13 -1.85 4.05 7.39
C ILE A 13 -2.60 5.12 8.16
N GLN A 14 -3.17 6.08 7.44
CA GLN A 14 -3.94 7.16 8.03
C GLN A 14 -5.43 6.85 8.06
N SER A 15 -5.92 6.16 7.04
CA SER A 15 -7.33 5.80 6.98
C SER A 15 -7.53 4.56 6.14
N ILE A 16 -8.63 3.87 6.41
CA ILE A 16 -9.02 2.69 5.65
C ILE A 16 -10.50 2.86 5.36
N ARG A 17 -10.87 2.69 4.09
CA ARG A 17 -12.27 2.81 3.71
C ARG A 17 -12.60 1.77 2.65
N SER A 18 -13.88 1.55 2.44
CA SER A 18 -14.33 0.60 1.43
C SER A 18 -13.93 1.08 0.04
N GLY A 19 -13.56 0.12 -0.78
CA GLY A 19 -13.26 0.41 -2.17
C GLY A 19 -14.52 0.36 -3.03
N ASN A 20 -14.31 0.23 -4.33
CA ASN A 20 -15.41 0.27 -5.29
C ASN A 20 -16.19 -1.04 -5.37
N SER A 21 -15.65 -2.11 -4.84
CA SER A 21 -16.33 -3.40 -4.89
C SER A 21 -16.43 -3.98 -3.49
N CYS A 22 -17.17 -5.07 -3.37
CA CYS A 22 -17.39 -5.72 -2.08
C CYS A 22 -16.10 -6.12 -1.39
N CYS A 23 -15.04 -6.38 -2.19
CA CYS A 23 -13.88 -7.08 -1.65
C CYS A 23 -12.61 -6.25 -1.76
N THR A 24 -12.75 -4.95 -1.95
CA THR A 24 -11.60 -4.07 -2.02
C THR A 24 -11.67 -3.02 -0.91
N GLN A 25 -10.51 -2.57 -0.51
CA GLN A 25 -10.37 -1.48 0.44
C GLN A 25 -9.41 -0.46 -0.16
N MET A 26 -9.56 0.77 0.30
CA MET A 26 -8.65 1.84 -0.07
C MET A 26 -7.97 2.30 1.21
N ILE A 27 -6.66 2.23 1.25
CA ILE A 27 -5.92 2.74 2.40
C ILE A 27 -5.17 3.99 1.98
N SER A 28 -5.17 4.98 2.85
CA SER A 28 -4.41 6.20 2.65
C SER A 28 -3.18 6.12 3.53
N VAL A 29 -2.02 6.27 2.93
CA VAL A 29 -0.75 6.08 3.59
C VAL A 29 0.00 7.40 3.58
N ARG A 30 0.46 7.82 4.75
CA ARG A 30 1.27 9.04 4.87
C ARG A 30 2.73 8.64 4.80
N THR A 31 3.43 9.16 3.80
CA THR A 31 4.87 8.98 3.68
C THR A 31 5.57 10.22 4.23
N GLU A 32 6.87 10.27 4.09
CA GLU A 32 7.62 11.45 4.55
C GLU A 32 7.27 12.70 3.78
N SER A 33 6.84 12.56 2.54
CA SER A 33 6.66 13.72 1.66
C SER A 33 5.22 13.93 1.23
N GLU A 34 4.38 12.91 1.28
CA GLU A 34 3.04 13.03 0.69
C GLU A 34 2.13 11.93 1.17
N MET A 35 0.86 12.08 0.80
CA MET A 35 -0.13 11.02 1.00
C MET A 35 -0.23 10.21 -0.28
N VAL A 36 -0.37 8.91 -0.12
CA VAL A 36 -0.52 7.98 -1.25
C VAL A 36 -1.65 7.03 -0.92
N ASP A 37 -2.54 6.81 -1.87
CA ASP A 37 -3.62 5.86 -1.69
C ASP A 37 -3.27 4.54 -2.35
N PHE A 38 -3.62 3.45 -1.68
CA PHE A 38 -3.45 2.10 -2.23
C PHE A 38 -4.77 1.37 -2.25
N VAL A 39 -5.01 0.69 -3.36
CA VAL A 39 -6.15 -0.21 -3.47
C VAL A 39 -5.69 -1.60 -3.01
N VAL A 40 -6.38 -2.13 -2.01
CA VAL A 40 -6.09 -3.46 -1.47
C VAL A 40 -7.23 -4.37 -1.88
N SER A 41 -6.92 -5.38 -2.68
CA SER A 41 -7.93 -6.30 -3.20
C SER A 41 -7.58 -7.72 -2.79
N GLN A 42 -8.34 -8.66 -3.32
CA GLN A 42 -8.05 -10.07 -3.09
C GLN A 42 -6.70 -10.48 -3.67
N ASP A 43 -6.23 -9.74 -4.66
CA ASP A 43 -4.95 -10.05 -5.30
C ASP A 43 -3.78 -9.46 -4.54
N THR A 44 -4.03 -8.62 -3.55
CA THR A 44 -2.97 -8.04 -2.74
C THR A 44 -2.53 -9.04 -1.70
N GLU A 45 -1.25 -9.33 -1.67
CA GLU A 45 -0.71 -10.24 -0.66
C GLU A 45 -0.33 -9.43 0.57
N VAL A 46 -0.90 -9.79 1.70
CA VAL A 46 -0.57 -9.16 2.98
C VAL A 46 0.24 -10.17 3.78
N ILE A 47 1.49 -9.84 4.03
CA ILE A 47 2.41 -10.77 4.67
C ILE A 47 1.91 -11.11 6.07
N ASP A 48 1.95 -12.40 6.40
CA ASP A 48 1.49 -12.94 7.68
C ASP A 48 0.02 -12.68 7.95
N ASN A 49 -0.73 -12.32 6.92
CA ASN A 49 -2.18 -12.08 7.03
C ASN A 49 -2.54 -11.14 8.18
N VAL A 50 -1.68 -10.17 8.44
CA VAL A 50 -1.98 -9.21 9.49
C VAL A 50 -3.18 -8.35 9.08
N ARG A 51 -3.96 -7.95 10.07
CA ARG A 51 -5.08 -7.06 9.81
C ARG A 51 -4.56 -5.63 9.71
N LEU A 52 -4.83 -5.00 8.59
CA LEU A 52 -4.42 -3.62 8.40
C LEU A 52 -5.26 -2.70 9.25
N ARG A 53 -4.62 -1.72 9.89
CA ARG A 53 -5.29 -0.80 10.79
C ARG A 53 -4.66 0.58 10.68
N ARG A 54 -5.46 1.56 11.05
CA ARG A 54 -4.97 2.93 11.16
C ARG A 54 -3.82 3.00 12.16
N GLY A 55 -2.80 3.76 11.83
CA GLY A 55 -1.63 3.91 12.68
C GLY A 55 -0.54 2.89 12.42
N MET A 56 -0.83 1.90 11.58
CA MET A 56 0.13 0.84 11.31
C MET A 56 1.16 1.32 10.30
N ARG A 57 2.41 1.02 10.56
CA ARG A 57 3.49 1.34 9.61
C ARG A 57 3.70 0.18 8.69
N ILE A 58 3.72 0.45 7.39
CA ILE A 58 3.78 -0.60 6.39
C ILE A 58 4.75 -0.22 5.28
N ALA A 59 5.16 -1.25 4.54
CA ALA A 59 5.79 -1.10 3.24
C ALA A 59 4.84 -1.71 2.23
N ALA A 60 4.45 -0.93 1.24
CA ALA A 60 3.55 -1.37 0.19
C ALA A 60 4.30 -1.38 -1.13
N PHE A 61 4.12 -2.45 -1.89
CA PHE A 61 4.77 -2.62 -3.18
C PHE A 61 3.72 -2.54 -4.28
N TYR A 62 4.04 -1.85 -5.34
CA TYR A 62 3.14 -1.75 -6.47
C TYR A 62 3.93 -1.88 -7.77
N ASP A 63 3.23 -2.28 -8.84
CA ASP A 63 3.83 -2.52 -10.14
C ASP A 63 3.74 -1.24 -10.97
N THR A 64 4.87 -0.66 -11.31
CA THR A 64 4.90 0.58 -12.07
C THR A 64 4.45 0.39 -13.53
N ASN A 65 4.36 -0.85 -13.99
CA ASN A 65 3.87 -1.12 -15.33
C ASN A 65 2.36 -1.07 -15.43
N LEU A 66 1.66 -1.11 -14.30
CA LEU A 66 0.20 -1.00 -14.31
C LEU A 66 -0.19 0.46 -14.44
N PRO A 67 -1.18 0.77 -15.26
CA PRO A 67 -1.63 2.16 -15.37
C PRO A 67 -2.22 2.61 -14.05
N ALA A 68 -1.94 3.86 -13.71
CA ALA A 68 -2.49 4.48 -12.51
C ALA A 68 -3.35 5.66 -12.93
N PRO A 69 -4.47 5.89 -12.24
CA PRO A 69 -5.29 7.05 -12.58
C PRO A 69 -4.54 8.35 -12.30
N ALA A 70 -4.84 9.35 -13.10
CA ALA A 70 -4.21 10.66 -12.93
C ALA A 70 -5.00 11.45 -11.90
N VAL A 71 -4.87 11.08 -10.64
CA VAL A 71 -5.60 11.70 -9.54
C VAL A 71 -4.62 12.13 -8.47
N PHE A 72 -5.09 12.97 -7.58
CA PHE A 72 -4.31 13.42 -6.44
C PHE A 72 -5.17 13.22 -5.18
N PRO A 73 -4.66 12.53 -4.16
CA PRO A 73 -3.32 11.93 -4.05
C PRO A 73 -3.10 10.80 -5.05
N PRO A 74 -1.85 10.46 -5.34
CA PRO A 74 -1.57 9.33 -6.23
C PRO A 74 -2.22 8.05 -5.70
N GLN A 75 -2.70 7.23 -6.62
CA GLN A 75 -3.42 6.02 -6.28
C GLN A 75 -2.80 4.85 -7.02
N TYR A 76 -2.41 3.83 -6.29
CA TYR A 76 -1.77 2.64 -6.86
C TYR A 76 -2.45 1.39 -6.36
N GLN A 77 -2.34 0.34 -7.14
CA GLN A 77 -2.82 -0.98 -6.73
C GLN A 77 -1.70 -1.68 -5.96
N ALA A 78 -1.96 -2.02 -4.72
CA ALA A 78 -0.96 -2.70 -3.91
C ALA A 78 -0.86 -4.15 -4.34
N GLU A 79 0.37 -4.61 -4.60
CA GLU A 79 0.63 -6.00 -4.91
C GLU A 79 0.97 -6.78 -3.66
N LEU A 80 1.71 -6.14 -2.76
CA LEU A 80 2.15 -6.78 -1.54
C LEU A 80 2.26 -5.73 -0.45
N ILE A 81 1.81 -6.07 0.74
CA ILE A 81 1.91 -5.19 1.90
C ILE A 81 2.51 -5.97 3.05
N THR A 82 3.51 -5.39 3.69
CA THR A 82 4.09 -5.98 4.89
C THR A 82 4.10 -4.94 5.99
N SER A 83 3.76 -5.36 7.20
CA SER A 83 3.81 -4.45 8.33
C SER A 83 5.26 -4.30 8.79
N LEU A 84 5.59 -3.11 9.25
CA LEU A 84 6.91 -2.83 9.76
C LEU A 84 6.82 -2.55 11.23
N ARG A 85 7.61 -3.25 12.00
CA ARG A 85 7.76 -2.95 13.40
C ARG A 85 8.88 -1.94 13.57
N ARG A 86 8.89 -1.31 14.74
CA ARG A 86 9.90 -0.31 15.01
C ARG A 86 11.31 -0.84 14.75
N ASN A 87 11.58 -2.09 15.14
CA ASN A 87 12.90 -2.68 14.96
C ASN A 87 13.26 -2.96 13.52
N GLN A 88 12.27 -3.17 12.68
CA GLN A 88 12.51 -3.57 11.30
C GLN A 88 12.84 -2.39 10.42
N GLU A 89 12.55 -1.19 10.88
CA GLU A 89 12.84 -0.01 10.09
C GLU A 89 14.31 0.33 10.04
N VAL A 90 15.08 -0.25 10.91
CA VAL A 90 16.48 0.09 11.03
C VAL A 90 17.32 -0.47 9.91
N THR A 91 16.88 -1.52 9.31
CA THR A 91 17.65 -2.19 8.24
C THR A 91 17.45 -1.57 6.84
#